data_7a99f070f024ded652f1f64d91607086
#
_entry.id   7a99f070f024ded652f1f64d91607086
#
_cell.length_a   1.000
_cell.length_b   1.000
_cell.length_c   1.000
_cell.angle_alpha   90.00
_cell.angle_beta   90.00
_cell.angle_gamma   90.00
#
_symmetry.space_group_name_H-M   'P 1'
#
loop_
_entity.id
_entity.type
_entity.pdbx_description
1 polymer ?
#
loop_
_entity_poly.entity_id
_entity_poly.type
_entity_poly.pdbx_seq_one_letter_code
_entity_poly.pdbx_strand_id
1 'polypeptide(L)'
;VKPIFQAIAAKVDDGVPCCDWVGAEGAGHFVKMVHNGIEYGDMQLICEVYDVMRTLLGMTAEDMHAAFAEWSEGELNSYLIEITRDILAVKDQDGLPLVDKILDKAGQKGTGKWTVVTALDIGVPLTLITESVFARVLSSMKDERVLASSVLKGPRPHFPGDRKAFVDELGRALYAAKIISYTQGYQLMRAASQAFGWELNYGGIALMWRGGCIIRSVFLGRIKQAFDADPALDNLLLDPFF
;
A
#
# COMPACT_ATOMS: atom_id res chain seq x y z
N VAL A 1 -12.93 -8.21 -27.69
CA VAL A 1 -13.00 -8.33 -26.22
C VAL A 1 -12.73 -7.00 -25.53
N LYS A 2 -11.68 -6.21 -25.97
CA LYS A 2 -11.29 -4.92 -25.36
C LYS A 2 -12.47 -3.95 -25.16
N PRO A 3 -13.35 -3.67 -26.17
CA PRO A 3 -14.47 -2.74 -25.97
C PRO A 3 -15.46 -3.18 -24.88
N ILE A 4 -15.65 -4.48 -24.71
CA ILE A 4 -16.56 -5.04 -23.69
C ILE A 4 -15.98 -4.76 -22.29
N PHE A 5 -14.72 -5.10 -22.07
CA PHE A 5 -14.07 -4.85 -20.78
C PHE A 5 -13.96 -3.36 -20.45
N GLN A 6 -13.65 -2.53 -21.44
CA GLN A 6 -13.59 -1.08 -21.24
C GLN A 6 -14.96 -0.44 -20.97
N ALA A 7 -16.04 -1.01 -21.49
CA ALA A 7 -17.39 -0.53 -21.21
C ALA A 7 -17.80 -0.74 -19.75
N ILE A 8 -17.42 -1.87 -19.14
CA ILE A 8 -17.79 -2.26 -17.76
C ILE A 8 -16.72 -1.88 -16.72
N ALA A 9 -15.51 -1.45 -17.13
CA ALA A 9 -14.45 -1.08 -16.25
C ALA A 9 -14.78 0.17 -15.42
N ALA A 10 -14.18 0.29 -14.24
CA ALA A 10 -14.17 1.54 -13.49
C ALA A 10 -13.62 2.68 -14.34
N LYS A 11 -14.15 3.87 -14.16
CA LYS A 11 -13.70 5.10 -14.81
C LYS A 11 -13.42 6.14 -13.73
N VAL A 12 -12.43 6.98 -13.97
CA VAL A 12 -12.13 8.14 -13.15
C VAL A 12 -12.66 9.42 -13.84
N ASP A 13 -12.44 10.57 -13.25
CA ASP A 13 -13.04 11.85 -13.67
C ASP A 13 -12.83 12.22 -15.14
N ASP A 14 -11.74 11.76 -15.76
CA ASP A 14 -11.45 11.95 -17.19
C ASP A 14 -12.25 11.01 -18.12
N GLY A 15 -13.05 10.10 -17.55
CA GLY A 15 -13.85 9.12 -18.28
C GLY A 15 -13.05 7.97 -18.90
N VAL A 16 -11.71 7.94 -18.71
CA VAL A 16 -10.84 6.87 -19.23
C VAL A 16 -11.07 5.59 -18.43
N PRO A 17 -11.35 4.45 -19.11
CA PRO A 17 -11.55 3.19 -18.41
C PRO A 17 -10.25 2.68 -17.78
N CYS A 18 -10.33 2.23 -16.53
CA CYS A 18 -9.22 1.62 -15.79
C CYS A 18 -8.99 0.16 -16.25
N CYS A 19 -8.92 -0.05 -17.54
CA CYS A 19 -8.75 -1.35 -18.19
C CYS A 19 -8.10 -1.18 -19.56
N ASP A 20 -6.94 -1.81 -19.74
CA ASP A 20 -6.28 -1.88 -21.05
C ASP A 20 -5.48 -3.18 -21.18
N TRP A 21 -4.95 -3.40 -22.36
CA TRP A 21 -3.99 -4.46 -22.64
C TRP A 21 -2.64 -4.12 -21.99
N VAL A 22 -2.13 -5.03 -21.17
CA VAL A 22 -0.90 -4.80 -20.40
C VAL A 22 0.35 -5.22 -21.17
N GLY A 23 0.29 -6.36 -21.84
CA GLY A 23 1.42 -6.93 -22.57
C GLY A 23 1.13 -8.36 -23.02
N ALA A 24 2.13 -8.99 -23.65
CA ALA A 24 2.03 -10.35 -24.16
C ALA A 24 2.01 -11.39 -23.03
N GLU A 25 1.54 -12.59 -23.36
CA GLU A 25 1.59 -13.79 -22.51
C GLU A 25 1.05 -13.55 -21.06
N GLY A 26 1.91 -13.76 -20.05
CA GLY A 26 1.57 -13.62 -18.64
C GLY A 26 1.70 -12.21 -18.07
N ALA A 27 2.04 -11.19 -18.86
CA ALA A 27 2.34 -9.83 -18.38
C ALA A 27 1.22 -9.23 -17.52
N GLY A 28 -0.04 -9.39 -17.92
CA GLY A 28 -1.18 -8.90 -17.14
C GLY A 28 -1.31 -9.56 -15.77
N HIS A 29 -1.08 -10.86 -15.67
CA HIS A 29 -1.06 -11.59 -14.40
C HIS A 29 0.10 -11.15 -13.51
N PHE A 30 1.26 -10.94 -14.11
CA PHE A 30 2.45 -10.44 -13.41
C PHE A 30 2.20 -9.04 -12.81
N VAL A 31 1.69 -8.11 -13.60
CA VAL A 31 1.34 -6.76 -13.14
C VAL A 31 0.29 -6.81 -12.01
N LYS A 32 -0.70 -7.71 -12.10
CA LYS A 32 -1.66 -7.91 -11.01
C LYS A 32 -1.02 -8.49 -9.75
N MET A 33 -0.06 -9.39 -9.90
CA MET A 33 0.71 -9.92 -8.76
C MET A 33 1.50 -8.80 -8.07
N VAL A 34 2.19 -7.95 -8.83
CA VAL A 34 2.95 -6.81 -8.29
C VAL A 34 2.00 -5.80 -7.60
N HIS A 35 0.85 -5.51 -8.21
CA HIS A 35 -0.20 -4.71 -7.56
C HIS A 35 -0.52 -5.24 -6.15
N ASN A 36 -0.69 -6.55 -6.00
CA ASN A 36 -0.97 -7.13 -4.69
C ASN A 36 0.23 -7.03 -3.74
N GLY A 37 1.45 -7.08 -4.24
CA GLY A 37 2.65 -6.81 -3.43
C GLY A 37 2.66 -5.39 -2.85
N ILE A 38 2.38 -4.39 -3.69
CA ILE A 38 2.22 -2.99 -3.27
C ILE A 38 1.09 -2.85 -2.23
N GLU A 39 -0.04 -3.52 -2.45
CA GLU A 39 -1.16 -3.55 -1.50
C GLU A 39 -0.74 -4.05 -0.12
N TYR A 40 0.08 -5.09 -0.05
CA TYR A 40 0.63 -5.59 1.22
C TYR A 40 1.51 -4.52 1.89
N GLY A 41 2.35 -3.84 1.11
CA GLY A 41 3.16 -2.71 1.58
C GLY A 41 2.30 -1.61 2.20
N ASP A 42 1.31 -1.14 1.46
CA ASP A 42 0.41 -0.08 1.93
C ASP A 42 -0.32 -0.46 3.23
N MET A 43 -0.84 -1.68 3.31
CA MET A 43 -1.52 -2.14 4.52
C MET A 43 -0.57 -2.25 5.72
N GLN A 44 0.64 -2.74 5.52
CA GLN A 44 1.64 -2.83 6.59
C GLN A 44 2.04 -1.45 7.10
N LEU A 45 2.30 -0.50 6.21
CA LEU A 45 2.63 0.88 6.56
C LEU A 45 1.52 1.54 7.40
N ILE A 46 0.25 1.33 7.03
CA ILE A 46 -0.89 1.81 7.81
C ILE A 46 -0.93 1.16 9.21
N CYS A 47 -0.66 -0.15 9.31
CA CYS A 47 -0.61 -0.84 10.59
C CYS A 47 0.51 -0.32 11.49
N GLU A 48 1.68 -0.03 10.94
CA GLU A 48 2.81 0.52 11.70
C GLU A 48 2.51 1.93 12.22
N VAL A 49 1.94 2.78 11.37
CA VAL A 49 1.51 4.12 11.77
C VAL A 49 0.42 4.05 12.85
N TYR A 50 -0.58 3.17 12.69
CA TYR A 50 -1.60 2.91 13.68
C TYR A 50 -1.00 2.47 15.02
N ASP A 51 -0.03 1.55 15.00
CA ASP A 51 0.62 1.07 16.22
C ASP A 51 1.41 2.19 16.92
N VAL A 52 2.15 3.00 16.18
CA VAL A 52 2.86 4.17 16.73
C VAL A 52 1.89 5.16 17.37
N MET A 53 0.79 5.50 16.69
CA MET A 53 -0.23 6.41 17.24
C MET A 53 -0.86 5.84 18.52
N ARG A 54 -1.18 4.56 18.53
CA ARG A 54 -1.84 3.90 19.66
C ARG A 54 -0.89 3.68 20.83
N THR A 55 0.27 3.09 20.59
CA THR A 55 1.19 2.60 21.65
C THR A 55 2.14 3.69 22.15
N LEU A 56 2.73 4.49 21.26
CA LEU A 56 3.66 5.56 21.63
C LEU A 56 2.93 6.84 22.03
N LEU A 57 1.92 7.27 21.26
CA LEU A 57 1.20 8.53 21.48
C LEU A 57 -0.04 8.37 22.38
N GLY A 58 -0.50 7.14 22.64
CA GLY A 58 -1.71 6.87 23.42
C GLY A 58 -2.99 7.47 22.82
N MET A 59 -3.06 7.54 21.48
CA MET A 59 -4.22 8.09 20.78
C MET A 59 -5.42 7.13 20.83
N THR A 60 -6.60 7.70 20.97
CA THR A 60 -7.86 6.97 20.83
C THR A 60 -8.19 6.70 19.36
N ALA A 61 -9.13 5.80 19.09
CA ALA A 61 -9.63 5.58 17.73
C ALA A 61 -10.21 6.86 17.11
N GLU A 62 -10.84 7.71 17.91
CA GLU A 62 -11.38 9.00 17.48
C GLU A 62 -10.27 10.00 17.10
N ASP A 63 -9.19 10.08 17.88
CA ASP A 63 -8.02 10.91 17.55
C ASP A 63 -7.36 10.43 16.25
N MET A 64 -7.20 9.11 16.09
CA MET A 64 -6.66 8.52 14.88
C MET A 64 -7.57 8.73 13.66
N HIS A 65 -8.88 8.59 13.83
CA HIS A 65 -9.86 8.94 12.80
C HIS A 65 -9.66 10.37 12.29
N ALA A 66 -9.50 11.34 13.21
CA ALA A 66 -9.29 12.75 12.84
C ALA A 66 -8.00 12.94 12.03
N ALA A 67 -6.91 12.27 12.42
CA ALA A 67 -5.65 12.31 11.68
C ALA A 67 -5.77 11.70 10.27
N PHE A 68 -6.39 10.53 10.14
CA PHE A 68 -6.63 9.90 8.84
C PHE A 68 -7.61 10.70 7.98
N ALA A 69 -8.58 11.42 8.58
CA ALA A 69 -9.46 12.33 7.86
C ALA A 69 -8.67 13.50 7.26
N GLU A 70 -7.79 14.14 8.03
CA GLU A 70 -6.90 15.19 7.54
C GLU A 70 -6.00 14.69 6.40
N TRP A 71 -5.40 13.52 6.55
CA TRP A 71 -4.54 12.92 5.53
C TRP A 71 -5.28 12.53 4.25
N SER A 72 -6.57 12.18 4.35
CA SER A 72 -7.39 11.83 3.18
C SER A 72 -7.72 13.03 2.29
N GLU A 73 -7.54 14.27 2.76
CA GLU A 73 -7.74 15.48 1.95
C GLU A 73 -6.48 15.92 1.20
N GLY A 74 -5.33 15.29 1.46
CA GLY A 74 -4.03 15.66 0.92
C GLY A 74 -3.39 14.61 0.01
N GLU A 75 -2.05 14.62 0.00
CA GLU A 75 -1.21 13.73 -0.83
C GLU A 75 -1.36 12.24 -0.47
N LEU A 76 -1.78 11.93 0.75
CA LEU A 76 -2.07 10.57 1.20
C LEU A 76 -3.43 10.05 0.74
N ASN A 77 -4.27 10.87 0.09
CA ASN A 77 -5.58 10.44 -0.38
C ASN A 77 -5.44 9.14 -1.21
N SER A 78 -6.03 8.08 -0.68
CA SER A 78 -6.06 6.76 -1.30
C SER A 78 -7.19 5.93 -0.69
N TYR A 79 -7.61 4.90 -1.40
CA TYR A 79 -8.68 4.02 -0.93
C TYR A 79 -8.39 3.44 0.47
N LEU A 80 -7.17 2.98 0.73
CA LEU A 80 -6.82 2.39 2.03
C LEU A 80 -6.79 3.44 3.16
N ILE A 81 -6.39 4.68 2.90
CA ILE A 81 -6.45 5.77 3.89
C ILE A 81 -7.91 6.13 4.19
N GLU A 82 -8.76 6.24 3.16
CA GLU A 82 -10.19 6.52 3.32
C GLU A 82 -10.89 5.45 4.16
N ILE A 83 -10.71 4.15 3.82
CA ILE A 83 -11.36 3.08 4.59
C ILE A 83 -10.79 2.94 6.00
N THR A 84 -9.51 3.27 6.23
CA THR A 84 -8.93 3.28 7.58
C THR A 84 -9.58 4.38 8.41
N ARG A 85 -9.74 5.59 7.87
CA ARG A 85 -10.52 6.65 8.48
C ARG A 85 -11.92 6.15 8.89
N ASP A 86 -12.62 5.54 7.97
CA ASP A 86 -14.01 5.10 8.18
C ASP A 86 -14.09 3.97 9.22
N ILE A 87 -13.17 3.00 9.18
CA ILE A 87 -13.06 1.91 10.16
C ILE A 87 -12.86 2.46 11.58
N LEU A 88 -12.01 3.47 11.74
CA LEU A 88 -11.71 4.07 13.05
C LEU A 88 -12.89 4.82 13.65
N ALA A 89 -13.85 5.26 12.84
CA ALA A 89 -15.08 5.91 13.31
C ALA A 89 -16.16 4.93 13.78
N VAL A 90 -16.06 3.63 13.42
CA VAL A 90 -17.13 2.66 13.70
C VAL A 90 -17.10 2.23 15.16
N LYS A 91 -18.25 2.36 15.83
CA LYS A 91 -18.47 1.88 17.19
C LYS A 91 -19.37 0.65 17.18
N ASP A 92 -19.12 -0.28 18.08
CA ASP A 92 -20.00 -1.44 18.33
C ASP A 92 -21.21 -1.04 19.19
N GLN A 93 -22.12 -1.98 19.44
CA GLN A 93 -23.36 -1.79 20.21
C GLN A 93 -23.13 -1.27 21.65
N ASP A 94 -21.97 -1.57 22.24
CA ASP A 94 -21.57 -1.08 23.55
C ASP A 94 -20.89 0.30 23.54
N GLY A 95 -20.80 0.95 22.38
CA GLY A 95 -20.21 2.27 22.19
C GLY A 95 -18.67 2.28 22.11
N LEU A 96 -18.00 1.12 22.19
CA LEU A 96 -16.55 1.00 22.04
C LEU A 96 -16.14 0.90 20.57
N PRO A 97 -14.90 1.30 20.22
CA PRO A 97 -14.41 1.17 18.85
C PRO A 97 -14.47 -0.27 18.36
N LEU A 98 -15.13 -0.51 17.22
CA LEU A 98 -15.24 -1.87 16.67
C LEU A 98 -13.88 -2.44 16.27
N VAL A 99 -12.93 -1.62 15.83
CA VAL A 99 -11.58 -2.04 15.46
C VAL A 99 -10.86 -2.77 16.60
N ASP A 100 -11.12 -2.40 17.85
CA ASP A 100 -10.51 -3.05 19.03
C ASP A 100 -11.04 -4.46 19.31
N LYS A 101 -12.14 -4.84 18.66
CA LYS A 101 -12.81 -6.15 18.82
C LYS A 101 -12.55 -7.08 17.65
N ILE A 102 -11.97 -6.58 16.57
CA ILE A 102 -11.63 -7.39 15.39
C ILE A 102 -10.40 -8.25 15.72
N LEU A 103 -10.47 -9.54 15.33
CA LEU A 103 -9.35 -10.46 15.50
C LEU A 103 -8.12 -9.96 14.75
N ASP A 104 -7.04 -9.70 15.46
CA ASP A 104 -5.75 -9.25 14.93
C ASP A 104 -4.95 -10.40 14.30
N LYS A 105 -5.52 -11.02 13.28
CA LYS A 105 -4.94 -12.14 12.53
C LYS A 105 -5.17 -11.97 11.05
N ALA A 106 -4.11 -11.82 10.27
CA ALA A 106 -4.17 -11.74 8.83
C ALA A 106 -3.49 -12.96 8.19
N GLY A 107 -4.08 -13.45 7.10
CA GLY A 107 -3.52 -14.51 6.26
C GLY A 107 -3.12 -14.00 4.89
N GLN A 108 -2.60 -14.90 4.05
CA GLN A 108 -2.26 -14.61 2.66
C GLN A 108 -2.84 -15.67 1.71
N LYS A 109 -3.09 -15.27 0.45
CA LYS A 109 -3.54 -16.16 -0.63
C LYS A 109 -2.43 -16.48 -1.65
N GLY A 110 -1.20 -16.04 -1.40
CA GLY A 110 0.00 -16.38 -2.17
C GLY A 110 0.51 -15.32 -3.14
N THR A 111 -0.27 -14.30 -3.53
CA THR A 111 0.19 -13.29 -4.50
C THR A 111 1.33 -12.41 -3.97
N GLY A 112 1.29 -12.01 -2.70
CA GLY A 112 2.42 -11.32 -2.05
C GLY A 112 3.66 -12.18 -1.99
N LYS A 113 3.52 -13.46 -1.62
CA LYS A 113 4.61 -14.45 -1.66
C LYS A 113 5.23 -14.53 -3.07
N TRP A 114 4.42 -14.66 -4.12
CA TRP A 114 4.93 -14.75 -5.48
C TRP A 114 5.67 -13.49 -5.91
N THR A 115 5.21 -12.31 -5.50
CA THR A 115 5.93 -11.06 -5.76
C THR A 115 7.35 -11.10 -5.18
N VAL A 116 7.49 -11.55 -3.93
CA VAL A 116 8.79 -11.67 -3.25
C VAL A 116 9.68 -12.75 -3.90
N VAL A 117 9.15 -13.94 -4.16
CA VAL A 117 9.91 -15.03 -4.80
C VAL A 117 10.43 -14.58 -6.17
N THR A 118 9.59 -13.96 -6.99
CA THR A 118 10.01 -13.47 -8.31
C THR A 118 11.06 -12.37 -8.18
N ALA A 119 10.95 -11.48 -7.20
CA ALA A 119 11.96 -10.44 -6.97
C ALA A 119 13.33 -11.06 -6.64
N LEU A 120 13.36 -12.12 -5.83
CA LEU A 120 14.60 -12.88 -5.54
C LEU A 120 15.13 -13.58 -6.78
N ASP A 121 14.28 -14.22 -7.56
CA ASP A 121 14.66 -14.93 -8.78
C ASP A 121 15.28 -13.99 -9.85
N ILE A 122 14.77 -12.75 -9.94
CA ILE A 122 15.25 -11.74 -10.89
C ILE A 122 16.38 -10.88 -10.31
N GLY A 123 16.58 -10.90 -8.98
CA GLY A 123 17.62 -10.11 -8.30
C GLY A 123 17.21 -8.65 -8.05
N VAL A 124 15.93 -8.37 -7.79
CA VAL A 124 15.43 -7.02 -7.49
C VAL A 124 15.29 -6.82 -5.98
N PRO A 125 15.83 -5.74 -5.39
CA PRO A 125 15.70 -5.46 -3.97
C PRO A 125 14.30 -4.94 -3.63
N LEU A 126 13.43 -5.84 -3.16
CA LEU A 126 12.03 -5.56 -2.82
C LEU A 126 11.82 -5.54 -1.30
N THR A 127 12.62 -4.76 -0.59
CA THR A 127 12.76 -4.83 0.88
C THR A 127 11.46 -4.52 1.62
N LEU A 128 10.77 -3.43 1.29
CA LEU A 128 9.53 -3.02 1.97
C LEU A 128 8.40 -4.03 1.72
N ILE A 129 8.18 -4.43 0.48
CA ILE A 129 7.13 -5.40 0.13
C ILE A 129 7.44 -6.76 0.75
N THR A 130 8.72 -7.19 0.78
CA THR A 130 9.14 -8.44 1.41
C THR A 130 8.84 -8.44 2.92
N GLU A 131 9.19 -7.37 3.62
CA GLU A 131 8.89 -7.21 5.04
C GLU A 131 7.37 -7.29 5.29
N SER A 132 6.57 -6.63 4.46
CA SER A 132 5.11 -6.66 4.56
C SER A 132 4.53 -8.08 4.42
N VAL A 133 5.13 -8.92 3.58
CA VAL A 133 4.73 -10.33 3.44
C VAL A 133 5.08 -11.13 4.70
N PHE A 134 6.27 -10.93 5.27
CA PHE A 134 6.68 -11.61 6.50
C PHE A 134 5.88 -11.11 7.71
N ALA A 135 5.61 -9.82 7.83
CA ALA A 135 4.73 -9.27 8.86
C ALA A 135 3.35 -9.93 8.83
N ARG A 136 2.80 -10.18 7.61
CA ARG A 136 1.55 -10.91 7.45
C ARG A 136 1.63 -12.37 7.88
N VAL A 137 2.75 -13.04 7.61
CA VAL A 137 3.00 -14.41 8.12
C VAL A 137 3.03 -14.41 9.64
N LEU A 138 3.79 -13.48 10.24
CA LEU A 138 3.85 -13.32 11.70
C LEU A 138 2.46 -13.01 12.30
N SER A 139 1.67 -12.16 11.65
CA SER A 139 0.28 -11.85 12.05
C SER A 139 -0.59 -13.11 12.13
N SER A 140 -0.38 -14.09 11.24
CA SER A 140 -1.14 -15.34 11.22
C SER A 140 -0.87 -16.27 12.41
N MET A 141 0.26 -16.08 13.09
CA MET A 141 0.74 -16.92 14.23
C MET A 141 0.16 -16.42 15.56
N LYS A 142 -1.16 -16.22 15.64
CA LYS A 142 -1.84 -15.56 16.78
C LYS A 142 -1.52 -16.20 18.13
N ASP A 143 -1.58 -17.52 18.22
CA ASP A 143 -1.40 -18.24 19.49
C ASP A 143 0.03 -18.08 20.02
N GLU A 144 1.03 -18.15 19.13
CA GLU A 144 2.44 -17.93 19.46
C GLU A 144 2.69 -16.48 19.88
N ARG A 145 2.11 -15.49 19.18
CA ARG A 145 2.20 -14.07 19.57
C ARG A 145 1.61 -13.81 20.95
N VAL A 146 0.47 -14.41 21.27
CA VAL A 146 -0.17 -14.30 22.58
C VAL A 146 0.72 -14.92 23.66
N LEU A 147 1.26 -16.12 23.43
CA LEU A 147 2.19 -16.77 24.35
C LEU A 147 3.44 -15.89 24.55
N ALA A 148 4.05 -15.42 23.48
CA ALA A 148 5.24 -14.56 23.54
C ALA A 148 4.97 -13.28 24.33
N SER A 149 3.82 -12.64 24.18
CA SER A 149 3.45 -11.43 24.90
C SER A 149 3.35 -11.61 26.41
N SER A 150 3.09 -12.84 26.89
CA SER A 150 3.05 -13.17 28.32
C SER A 150 4.46 -13.29 28.93
N VAL A 151 5.46 -13.62 28.13
CA VAL A 151 6.85 -13.90 28.54
C VAL A 151 7.77 -12.71 28.26
N LEU A 152 7.70 -12.15 27.06
CA LEU A 152 8.55 -11.06 26.62
C LEU A 152 8.06 -9.72 27.17
N LYS A 153 8.92 -9.04 27.90
CA LYS A 153 8.62 -7.69 28.43
C LYS A 153 9.19 -6.64 27.48
N GLY A 154 8.32 -5.95 26.79
CA GLY A 154 8.69 -4.81 25.96
C GLY A 154 8.90 -3.52 26.77
N PRO A 155 9.49 -2.48 26.15
CA PRO A 155 9.54 -1.15 26.73
C PRO A 155 8.13 -0.58 26.92
N ARG A 156 7.98 0.35 27.86
CA ARG A 156 6.78 1.19 27.98
C ARG A 156 7.11 2.53 27.32
N PRO A 157 6.80 2.72 26.05
CA PRO A 157 7.16 3.93 25.36
C PRO A 157 6.39 5.13 25.95
N HIS A 158 7.06 6.26 26.03
CA HIS A 158 6.45 7.53 26.39
C HIS A 158 7.00 8.61 25.48
N PHE A 159 6.11 9.38 24.87
CA PHE A 159 6.48 10.48 23.99
C PHE A 159 6.31 11.81 24.73
N PRO A 160 7.40 12.52 25.04
CA PRO A 160 7.36 13.78 25.81
C PRO A 160 7.17 15.02 24.93
N GLY A 161 7.10 14.89 23.61
CA GLY A 161 7.07 16.00 22.66
C GLY A 161 5.67 16.48 22.29
N ASP A 162 5.64 17.36 21.29
CA ASP A 162 4.38 17.84 20.68
C ASP A 162 3.75 16.72 19.83
N ARG A 163 2.62 16.22 20.30
CA ARG A 163 1.88 15.11 19.67
C ARG A 163 1.40 15.49 18.27
N LYS A 164 0.86 16.71 18.07
CA LYS A 164 0.34 17.14 16.77
C LYS A 164 1.47 17.22 15.75
N ALA A 165 2.57 17.86 16.10
CA ALA A 165 3.74 17.95 15.23
C ALA A 165 4.28 16.57 14.86
N PHE A 166 4.31 15.62 15.81
CA PHE A 166 4.74 14.24 15.52
C PHE A 166 3.78 13.51 14.58
N VAL A 167 2.47 13.69 14.74
CA VAL A 167 1.46 13.09 13.83
C VAL A 167 1.62 13.65 12.41
N ASP A 168 1.94 14.94 12.27
CA ASP A 168 2.21 15.56 10.96
C ASP A 168 3.46 14.97 10.29
N GLU A 169 4.54 14.76 11.09
CA GLU A 169 5.74 14.07 10.59
C GLU A 169 5.49 12.61 10.23
N LEU A 170 4.66 11.93 11.01
CA LEU A 170 4.27 10.54 10.75
C LEU A 170 3.49 10.42 9.44
N GLY A 171 2.62 11.38 9.13
CA GLY A 171 1.93 11.47 7.84
C GLY A 171 2.91 11.63 6.67
N ARG A 172 3.91 12.51 6.82
CA ARG A 172 4.98 12.68 5.81
C ARG A 172 5.82 11.43 5.63
N ALA A 173 6.17 10.75 6.72
CA ALA A 173 6.90 9.48 6.68
C ALA A 173 6.08 8.38 5.99
N LEU A 174 4.78 8.29 6.27
CA LEU A 174 3.87 7.37 5.60
C LEU A 174 3.82 7.64 4.08
N TYR A 175 3.71 8.91 3.67
CA TYR A 175 3.70 9.28 2.26
C TYR A 175 4.99 8.87 1.55
N ALA A 176 6.15 9.19 2.11
CA ALA A 176 7.44 8.79 1.57
C ALA A 176 7.57 7.26 1.47
N ALA A 177 7.15 6.53 2.50
CA ALA A 177 7.19 5.07 2.50
C ALA A 177 6.25 4.46 1.44
N LYS A 178 5.07 5.05 1.21
CA LYS A 178 4.17 4.64 0.12
C LYS A 178 4.82 4.84 -1.26
N ILE A 179 5.47 5.97 -1.50
CA ILE A 179 6.23 6.22 -2.74
C ILE A 179 7.28 5.13 -2.94
N ILE A 180 8.01 4.74 -1.90
CA ILE A 180 9.01 3.66 -1.95
C ILE A 180 8.35 2.32 -2.30
N SER A 181 7.20 1.99 -1.69
CA SER A 181 6.46 0.76 -2.00
C SER A 181 6.10 0.65 -3.48
N TYR A 182 5.54 1.72 -4.05
CA TYR A 182 5.21 1.76 -5.49
C TYR A 182 6.46 1.72 -6.35
N THR A 183 7.52 2.47 -5.98
CA THR A 183 8.80 2.43 -6.69
C THR A 183 9.35 1.01 -6.77
N GLN A 184 9.35 0.25 -5.68
CA GLN A 184 9.78 -1.14 -5.67
C GLN A 184 8.95 -2.00 -6.62
N GLY A 185 7.62 -1.82 -6.65
CA GLY A 185 6.75 -2.51 -7.59
C GLY A 185 7.07 -2.18 -9.05
N TYR A 186 7.30 -0.92 -9.37
CA TYR A 186 7.69 -0.50 -10.74
C TYR A 186 9.07 -1.03 -11.15
N GLN A 187 10.03 -1.04 -10.23
CA GLN A 187 11.34 -1.66 -10.49
C GLN A 187 11.22 -3.16 -10.77
N LEU A 188 10.38 -3.88 -10.03
CA LEU A 188 10.15 -5.30 -10.30
C LEU A 188 9.50 -5.52 -11.67
N MET A 189 8.49 -4.71 -12.03
CA MET A 189 7.86 -4.79 -13.36
C MET A 189 8.87 -4.49 -14.47
N ARG A 190 9.76 -3.51 -14.29
CA ARG A 190 10.79 -3.16 -15.25
C ARG A 190 11.80 -4.33 -15.44
N ALA A 191 12.30 -4.89 -14.36
CA ALA A 191 13.21 -6.02 -14.42
C ALA A 191 12.57 -7.25 -15.08
N ALA A 192 11.31 -7.54 -14.76
CA ALA A 192 10.54 -8.61 -15.39
C ALA A 192 10.29 -8.34 -16.87
N SER A 193 9.99 -7.09 -17.27
CA SER A 193 9.85 -6.69 -18.67
C SER A 193 11.10 -7.03 -19.47
N GLN A 194 12.28 -6.74 -18.91
CA GLN A 194 13.56 -7.10 -19.54
C GLN A 194 13.80 -8.62 -19.56
N ALA A 195 13.54 -9.31 -18.44
CA ALA A 195 13.80 -10.74 -18.31
C ALA A 195 12.90 -11.60 -19.20
N PHE A 196 11.65 -11.18 -19.42
CA PHE A 196 10.66 -11.94 -20.18
C PHE A 196 10.37 -11.36 -21.57
N GLY A 197 11.06 -10.29 -21.97
CA GLY A 197 10.86 -9.65 -23.27
C GLY A 197 9.50 -8.98 -23.45
N TRP A 198 8.93 -8.43 -22.37
CA TRP A 198 7.67 -7.70 -22.43
C TRP A 198 7.88 -6.20 -22.71
N GLU A 199 6.92 -5.61 -23.38
CA GLU A 199 6.85 -4.15 -23.59
C GLU A 199 5.76 -3.58 -22.72
N LEU A 200 6.07 -3.25 -21.44
CA LEU A 200 5.10 -2.72 -20.49
C LEU A 200 4.95 -1.21 -20.63
N ASN A 201 3.71 -0.74 -20.71
CA ASN A 201 3.37 0.68 -20.63
C ASN A 201 3.16 1.08 -19.15
N TYR A 202 4.22 1.53 -18.48
CA TYR A 202 4.20 1.86 -17.04
C TYR A 202 3.23 2.99 -16.71
N GLY A 203 3.17 4.04 -17.54
CA GLY A 203 2.19 5.12 -17.38
C GLY A 203 0.75 4.64 -17.56
N GLY A 204 0.52 3.73 -18.53
CA GLY A 204 -0.79 3.08 -18.71
C GLY A 204 -1.18 2.18 -17.53
N ILE A 205 -0.21 1.48 -16.93
CA ILE A 205 -0.43 0.67 -15.72
C ILE A 205 -0.85 1.56 -14.55
N ALA A 206 -0.16 2.68 -14.32
CA ALA A 206 -0.56 3.66 -13.29
C ALA A 206 -1.99 4.14 -13.51
N LEU A 207 -2.36 4.41 -14.75
CA LEU A 207 -3.70 4.85 -15.12
C LEU A 207 -4.77 3.80 -14.78
N MET A 208 -4.49 2.51 -15.05
CA MET A 208 -5.42 1.42 -14.72
C MET A 208 -5.62 1.25 -13.21
N TRP A 209 -4.66 1.63 -12.38
CA TRP A 209 -4.75 1.53 -10.92
C TRP A 209 -5.46 2.71 -10.25
N ARG A 210 -5.83 3.76 -11.01
CA ARG A 210 -6.53 4.95 -10.47
C ARG A 210 -7.97 4.69 -10.03
N GLY A 211 -8.59 3.60 -10.46
CA GLY A 211 -9.97 3.28 -10.09
C GLY A 211 -10.27 1.79 -10.11
N GLY A 212 -11.26 1.36 -9.32
CA GLY A 212 -11.72 -0.02 -9.27
C GLY A 212 -10.75 -1.00 -8.61
N CYS A 213 -9.74 -0.54 -7.88
CA CYS A 213 -8.78 -1.38 -7.18
C CYS A 213 -8.38 -0.82 -5.79
N ILE A 214 -7.78 -1.67 -4.97
CA ILE A 214 -7.45 -1.35 -3.57
C ILE A 214 -6.32 -0.32 -3.45
N ILE A 215 -5.38 -0.27 -4.39
CA ILE A 215 -4.24 0.65 -4.33
C ILE A 215 -4.51 2.00 -5.04
N ARG A 216 -5.77 2.33 -5.32
CA ARG A 216 -6.16 3.64 -5.84
C ARG A 216 -5.57 4.76 -4.96
N SER A 217 -4.84 5.69 -5.58
CA SER A 217 -4.18 6.81 -4.90
C SER A 217 -4.05 8.01 -5.83
N VAL A 218 -4.08 9.22 -5.29
CA VAL A 218 -3.97 10.45 -6.08
C VAL A 218 -2.62 10.59 -6.79
N PHE A 219 -1.54 10.08 -6.21
CA PHE A 219 -0.22 10.20 -6.82
C PHE A 219 0.03 9.26 -8.02
N LEU A 220 -0.88 8.33 -8.32
CA LEU A 220 -0.80 7.51 -9.55
C LEU A 220 -0.80 8.36 -10.82
N GLY A 221 -1.48 9.51 -10.79
CA GLY A 221 -1.39 10.50 -11.87
C GLY A 221 0.02 11.07 -12.06
N ARG A 222 0.78 11.24 -10.98
CA ARG A 222 2.18 11.69 -11.01
C ARG A 222 3.11 10.61 -11.56
N ILE A 223 2.89 9.34 -11.19
CA ILE A 223 3.61 8.21 -11.78
C ILE A 223 3.39 8.17 -13.30
N LYS A 224 2.14 8.33 -13.74
CA LYS A 224 1.85 8.41 -15.17
C LYS A 224 2.63 9.54 -15.84
N GLN A 225 2.59 10.76 -15.28
CA GLN A 225 3.30 11.92 -15.82
C GLN A 225 4.81 11.69 -15.92
N ALA A 226 5.43 11.07 -14.91
CA ALA A 226 6.84 10.74 -14.90
C ALA A 226 7.22 9.82 -16.08
N PHE A 227 6.47 8.73 -16.29
CA PHE A 227 6.73 7.80 -17.40
C PHE A 227 6.30 8.34 -18.78
N ASP A 228 5.36 9.28 -18.86
CA ASP A 228 5.04 9.97 -20.12
C ASP A 228 6.16 10.95 -20.49
N ALA A 229 6.78 11.60 -19.51
CA ALA A 229 7.91 12.52 -19.73
C ALA A 229 9.21 11.77 -20.04
N ASP A 230 9.46 10.66 -19.37
CA ASP A 230 10.61 9.78 -19.61
C ASP A 230 10.19 8.31 -19.58
N PRO A 231 9.83 7.72 -20.74
CA PRO A 231 9.51 6.29 -20.84
C PRO A 231 10.66 5.36 -20.44
N ALA A 232 11.90 5.86 -20.44
CA ALA A 232 13.10 5.13 -20.06
C ALA A 232 13.48 5.28 -18.58
N LEU A 233 12.69 6.06 -17.81
CA LEU A 233 12.95 6.33 -16.38
C LEU A 233 13.29 5.04 -15.61
N ASP A 234 14.50 4.95 -15.09
CA ASP A 234 15.00 3.75 -14.41
C ASP A 234 14.37 3.54 -13.03
N ASN A 235 14.05 4.62 -12.35
CA ASN A 235 13.54 4.59 -10.98
C ASN A 235 12.67 5.83 -10.74
N LEU A 236 11.47 5.65 -10.20
CA LEU A 236 10.57 6.77 -9.90
C LEU A 236 11.20 7.84 -9.00
N LEU A 237 12.07 7.44 -8.06
CA LEU A 237 12.76 8.38 -7.17
C LEU A 237 13.79 9.28 -7.90
N LEU A 238 14.05 9.07 -9.18
CA LEU A 238 14.88 9.94 -10.02
C LEU A 238 14.06 11.00 -10.78
N ASP A 239 12.74 10.89 -10.77
CA ASP A 239 11.87 11.93 -11.30
C ASP A 239 11.82 13.13 -10.33
N PRO A 240 11.84 14.38 -10.83
CA PRO A 240 11.88 15.58 -9.97
C PRO A 240 10.69 15.76 -9.02
N PHE A 241 9.57 15.08 -9.27
CA PHE A 241 8.42 15.12 -8.36
C PHE A 241 8.63 14.20 -7.14
N PHE A 242 9.22 13.03 -7.34
CA PHE A 242 9.44 12.01 -6.31
C PHE A 242 10.78 12.15 -5.60
#